data_f928a69dfcdc2708e6d7aea5beea96cc
#
_entry.id   f928a69dfcdc2708e6d7aea5beea96cc
#
_cell.length_a   1.000
_cell.length_b   1.000
_cell.length_c   1.000
_cell.angle_alpha   90.00
_cell.angle_beta   90.00
_cell.angle_gamma   90.00
#
_symmetry.space_group_name_H-M   'P 1'
#
loop_
_entity.id
_entity.type
_entity.pdbx_description
1 polymer ?
#
loop_
_entity_poly.entity_id
_entity_poly.type
_entity_poly.pdbx_seq_one_letter_code
_entity_poly.pdbx_strand_id
1 'polypeptide(L)'
;GARIVWHRDRFIASEFDGKIWTSPTGETGTWTLRYDDAASGEFRLATNGEICVLTRFASPYVLTSYDGVTWVPRVVPDGFGVSQLVDVVAGGRGFLASADCTANVQWFALSPDGIVWYPQAVPASGYWFTPLWNGSVYVVLNGGGASGIWTSPTGLEGTWTLAYTSATQYYRATVLNGRFILGGNDSSTLTSDDGYTWTLHSAALPGSAEAMDALGEVAICLHYGTFSVSSDGVTWVEYPMG
;
A
#
# COMPACT_ATOMS: atom_id res chain seq x y z
N GLY A 1 6.53 -1.42 9.94
CA GLY A 1 7.13 -0.09 9.76
C GLY A 1 6.07 1.00 9.89
N ALA A 2 6.48 2.22 10.21
CA ALA A 2 5.59 3.37 10.24
C ALA A 2 5.05 3.68 8.82
N ARG A 3 3.82 4.18 8.74
CA ARG A 3 3.22 4.69 7.51
C ARG A 3 2.85 6.14 7.73
N ILE A 4 3.07 6.97 6.71
CA ILE A 4 2.76 8.40 6.77
C ILE A 4 1.95 8.76 5.52
N VAL A 5 0.87 9.52 5.73
CA VAL A 5 0.10 10.14 4.66
C VAL A 5 -0.13 11.61 4.96
N TRP A 6 -0.32 12.40 3.91
CA TRP A 6 -0.83 13.76 4.02
C TRP A 6 -2.35 13.75 3.88
N HIS A 7 -3.07 14.30 4.84
CA HIS A 7 -4.52 14.42 4.80
C HIS A 7 -4.94 15.83 5.18
N ARG A 8 -5.60 16.50 4.24
CA ARG A 8 -6.06 17.89 4.38
C ARG A 8 -4.89 18.86 4.69
N ASP A 9 -4.63 19.14 5.97
CA ASP A 9 -3.69 20.15 6.45
C ASP A 9 -2.61 19.56 7.38
N ARG A 10 -2.46 18.23 7.41
CA ARG A 10 -1.55 17.57 8.34
C ARG A 10 -1.00 16.25 7.84
N PHE A 11 0.13 15.88 8.37
CA PHE A 11 0.64 14.53 8.30
C PHE A 11 -0.09 13.65 9.33
N ILE A 12 -0.38 12.42 8.94
CA ILE A 12 -0.84 11.35 9.82
C ILE A 12 0.17 10.23 9.73
N ALA A 13 0.69 9.80 10.87
CA ALA A 13 1.62 8.68 10.98
C ALA A 13 1.05 7.60 11.86
N SER A 14 1.22 6.33 11.45
CA SER A 14 0.89 5.17 12.27
C SER A 14 2.14 4.39 12.65
N GLU A 15 2.20 3.90 13.88
CA GLU A 15 3.28 3.08 14.41
C GLU A 15 2.85 1.64 14.61
N PHE A 16 3.83 0.73 14.71
CA PHE A 16 3.59 -0.70 14.91
C PHE A 16 2.93 -1.03 16.27
N ASP A 17 3.04 -0.15 17.25
CA ASP A 17 2.51 -0.31 18.61
C ASP A 17 1.06 0.20 18.80
N GLY A 18 0.36 0.49 17.72
CA GLY A 18 -1.05 0.90 17.77
C GLY A 18 -1.29 2.40 17.87
N LYS A 19 -0.23 3.20 17.81
CA LYS A 19 -0.36 4.66 17.93
C LYS A 19 -0.57 5.35 16.59
N ILE A 20 -1.37 6.40 16.62
CA ILE A 20 -1.58 7.31 15.49
C ILE A 20 -1.20 8.72 15.95
N TRP A 21 -0.31 9.33 15.19
CA TRP A 21 0.19 10.66 15.43
C TRP A 21 -0.19 11.61 14.30
N THR A 22 -0.33 12.89 14.62
CA THR A 22 -0.51 13.94 13.62
C THR A 22 0.47 15.07 13.83
N SER A 23 0.90 15.67 12.71
CA SER A 23 1.72 16.89 12.72
C SER A 23 1.31 17.82 11.57
N PRO A 24 1.23 19.14 11.78
CA PRO A 24 0.98 20.09 10.70
C PRO A 24 2.19 20.28 9.77
N THR A 25 3.41 20.02 10.25
CA THR A 25 4.66 20.32 9.51
C THR A 25 5.54 19.08 9.29
N GLY A 26 5.36 18.01 10.07
CA GLY A 26 6.24 16.85 10.07
C GLY A 26 7.52 17.01 10.89
N GLU A 27 7.78 18.20 11.44
CA GLU A 27 9.00 18.51 12.18
C GLU A 27 9.02 17.89 13.58
N THR A 28 10.21 17.69 14.12
CA THR A 28 10.40 17.21 15.49
C THR A 28 9.72 18.15 16.50
N GLY A 29 8.97 17.57 17.43
CA GLY A 29 8.23 18.32 18.47
C GLY A 29 6.84 18.82 18.04
N THR A 30 6.44 18.64 16.77
CA THR A 30 5.10 19.03 16.30
C THR A 30 4.12 17.88 16.26
N TRP A 31 4.56 16.66 16.53
CA TRP A 31 3.75 15.45 16.54
C TRP A 31 2.90 15.35 17.80
N THR A 32 1.60 15.09 17.61
CA THR A 32 0.63 14.92 18.69
C THR A 32 0.00 13.55 18.58
N LEU A 33 0.01 12.78 19.67
CA LEU A 33 -0.68 11.50 19.77
C LEU A 33 -2.19 11.71 19.71
N ARG A 34 -2.87 10.96 18.82
CA ARG A 34 -4.33 11.06 18.60
C ARG A 34 -5.09 9.80 18.95
N TYR A 35 -4.44 8.65 18.83
CA TYR A 35 -5.04 7.37 19.11
C TYR A 35 -3.98 6.41 19.68
N ASP A 36 -4.36 5.63 20.68
CA ASP A 36 -3.53 4.60 21.28
C ASP A 36 -4.46 3.51 21.84
N ASP A 37 -4.45 2.34 21.23
CA ASP A 37 -5.22 1.19 21.72
C ASP A 37 -4.33 0.11 22.36
N ALA A 38 -3.05 0.40 22.52
CA ALA A 38 -2.02 -0.50 23.06
C ALA A 38 -1.92 -1.85 22.30
N ALA A 39 -2.46 -1.93 21.11
CA ALA A 39 -2.46 -3.14 20.33
C ALA A 39 -1.33 -3.11 19.31
N SER A 40 -0.47 -4.12 19.33
CA SER A 40 0.60 -4.28 18.34
C SER A 40 0.07 -4.82 17.02
N GLY A 41 0.64 -4.38 15.91
CA GLY A 41 0.34 -4.89 14.58
C GLY A 41 0.84 -3.97 13.48
N GLU A 42 0.90 -4.49 12.27
CA GLU A 42 1.18 -3.64 11.11
C GLU A 42 -0.07 -2.83 10.76
N PHE A 43 0.13 -1.54 10.61
CA PHE A 43 -0.88 -0.60 10.15
C PHE A 43 -0.61 -0.18 8.72
N ARG A 44 -1.66 -0.08 7.93
CA ARG A 44 -1.64 0.51 6.59
C ARG A 44 -2.66 1.63 6.55
N LEU A 45 -2.26 2.73 5.95
CA LEU A 45 -3.01 3.97 5.98
C LEU A 45 -3.21 4.49 4.56
N ALA A 46 -4.45 4.79 4.21
CA ALA A 46 -4.81 5.42 2.95
C ALA A 46 -5.77 6.58 3.17
N THR A 47 -5.75 7.55 2.27
CA THR A 47 -6.68 8.67 2.26
C THR A 47 -7.10 9.03 0.84
N ASN A 48 -8.37 9.39 0.67
CA ASN A 48 -8.90 9.98 -0.57
C ASN A 48 -9.05 11.52 -0.47
N GLY A 49 -8.51 12.14 0.59
CA GLY A 49 -8.62 13.56 0.89
C GLY A 49 -9.86 13.93 1.73
N GLU A 50 -10.88 13.08 1.77
CA GLU A 50 -12.10 13.28 2.59
C GLU A 50 -12.06 12.48 3.89
N ILE A 51 -11.68 11.20 3.77
CA ILE A 51 -11.58 10.27 4.90
C ILE A 51 -10.26 9.52 4.85
N CYS A 52 -9.68 9.29 6.02
CA CYS A 52 -8.58 8.35 6.22
C CYS A 52 -9.13 7.00 6.64
N VAL A 53 -8.55 5.95 6.09
CA VAL A 53 -8.78 4.55 6.45
C VAL A 53 -7.48 3.94 6.90
N LEU A 54 -7.48 3.31 8.06
CA LEU A 54 -6.36 2.57 8.59
C LEU A 54 -6.78 1.11 8.79
N THR A 55 -6.12 0.21 8.08
CA THR A 55 -6.24 -1.23 8.29
C THR A 55 -5.21 -1.70 9.30
N ARG A 56 -5.49 -2.79 9.98
CA ARG A 56 -4.62 -3.34 11.00
C ARG A 56 -4.57 -4.85 10.92
N PHE A 57 -3.35 -5.38 10.93
CA PHE A 57 -3.13 -6.82 11.01
C PHE A 57 -3.74 -7.40 12.30
N ALA A 58 -4.36 -8.57 12.23
CA ALA A 58 -5.03 -9.27 13.33
C ALA A 58 -6.18 -8.49 13.99
N SER A 59 -6.89 -7.65 13.23
CA SER A 59 -8.05 -6.90 13.74
C SER A 59 -9.27 -7.04 12.84
N PRO A 60 -10.46 -7.29 13.38
CA PRO A 60 -11.70 -7.28 12.60
C PRO A 60 -12.21 -5.85 12.33
N TYR A 61 -11.43 -4.83 12.70
CA TYR A 61 -11.81 -3.44 12.53
C TYR A 61 -10.86 -2.72 11.58
N VAL A 62 -11.40 -1.75 10.87
CA VAL A 62 -10.65 -0.63 10.32
C VAL A 62 -10.89 0.60 11.18
N LEU A 63 -9.92 1.48 11.28
CA LEU A 63 -10.11 2.80 11.88
C LEU A 63 -10.37 3.82 10.78
N THR A 64 -11.32 4.71 11.00
CA THR A 64 -11.62 5.78 10.05
C THR A 64 -11.58 7.14 10.73
N SER A 65 -11.14 8.15 9.99
CA SER A 65 -11.11 9.53 10.46
C SER A 65 -11.37 10.51 9.32
N TYR A 66 -12.24 11.49 9.53
CA TYR A 66 -12.47 12.59 8.59
C TYR A 66 -11.51 13.78 8.81
N ASP A 67 -10.97 13.93 10.01
CA ASP A 67 -10.17 15.08 10.43
C ASP A 67 -8.70 14.71 10.75
N GLY A 68 -8.38 13.41 10.69
CA GLY A 68 -7.09 12.85 11.10
C GLY A 68 -6.86 12.84 12.62
N VAL A 69 -7.80 13.35 13.40
CA VAL A 69 -7.70 13.54 14.86
C VAL A 69 -8.60 12.57 15.62
N THR A 70 -9.85 12.48 15.19
CA THR A 70 -10.87 11.61 15.80
C THR A 70 -10.96 10.31 15.02
N TRP A 71 -10.62 9.19 15.65
CA TRP A 71 -10.61 7.88 15.03
C TRP A 71 -11.76 7.02 15.52
N VAL A 72 -12.49 6.43 14.58
CA VAL A 72 -13.69 5.61 14.87
C VAL A 72 -13.45 4.20 14.33
N PRO A 73 -13.52 3.16 15.19
CA PRO A 73 -13.46 1.77 14.73
C PRO A 73 -14.72 1.41 13.94
N ARG A 74 -14.53 0.72 12.81
CA ARG A 74 -15.56 0.18 11.94
C ARG A 74 -15.38 -1.31 11.81
N VAL A 75 -16.41 -2.06 12.13
CA VAL A 75 -16.39 -3.52 11.98
C VAL A 75 -16.41 -3.88 10.48
N VAL A 76 -15.48 -4.71 10.06
CA VAL A 76 -15.54 -5.34 8.74
C VAL A 76 -16.54 -6.50 8.84
N PRO A 77 -17.53 -6.60 7.93
CA PRO A 77 -18.57 -7.62 8.03
C PRO A 77 -18.03 -9.04 8.07
N ASP A 78 -18.63 -9.92 8.86
CA ASP A 78 -18.23 -11.33 9.06
C ASP A 78 -18.29 -12.20 7.79
N GLY A 79 -18.92 -11.73 6.71
CA GLY A 79 -19.10 -12.47 5.46
C GLY A 79 -17.82 -12.76 4.65
N PHE A 80 -16.69 -12.25 5.11
CA PHE A 80 -15.40 -12.44 4.43
C PHE A 80 -14.70 -13.75 4.81
N GLY A 81 -15.07 -14.40 5.92
CA GLY A 81 -14.23 -15.44 6.51
C GLY A 81 -12.82 -14.90 6.82
N VAL A 82 -12.67 -13.57 6.86
CA VAL A 82 -11.40 -12.87 7.05
C VAL A 82 -11.18 -12.55 8.51
N SER A 83 -9.95 -12.75 8.94
CA SER A 83 -9.51 -12.29 10.23
C SER A 83 -9.04 -10.84 10.21
N GLN A 84 -8.77 -10.25 9.02
CA GLN A 84 -8.13 -8.93 8.94
C GLN A 84 -8.04 -8.35 7.52
N LEU A 85 -8.07 -7.03 7.40
CA LEU A 85 -7.59 -6.30 6.23
C LEU A 85 -6.12 -5.95 6.42
N VAL A 86 -5.28 -6.26 5.43
CA VAL A 86 -3.81 -6.21 5.55
C VAL A 86 -3.26 -4.91 4.98
N ASP A 87 -3.65 -4.56 3.76
CA ASP A 87 -3.17 -3.36 3.09
C ASP A 87 -4.35 -2.63 2.42
N VAL A 88 -4.22 -1.33 2.18
CA VAL A 88 -5.29 -0.51 1.64
C VAL A 88 -4.76 0.60 0.77
N VAL A 89 -5.46 0.87 -0.34
CA VAL A 89 -5.22 2.02 -1.21
C VAL A 89 -6.53 2.76 -1.47
N ALA A 90 -6.45 4.07 -1.56
CA ALA A 90 -7.53 4.90 -2.09
C ALA A 90 -7.46 4.92 -3.62
N GLY A 91 -8.60 4.76 -4.29
CA GLY A 91 -8.66 4.67 -5.75
C GLY A 91 -9.99 5.17 -6.30
N GLY A 92 -10.22 4.97 -7.60
CA GLY A 92 -11.36 5.53 -8.32
C GLY A 92 -12.75 5.12 -7.85
N ARG A 93 -12.87 4.04 -7.07
CA ARG A 93 -14.13 3.57 -6.48
C ARG A 93 -14.16 3.69 -4.95
N GLY A 94 -13.31 4.53 -4.36
CA GLY A 94 -13.16 4.65 -2.92
C GLY A 94 -11.89 3.96 -2.42
N PHE A 95 -12.01 2.82 -1.79
CA PHE A 95 -10.88 2.10 -1.21
C PHE A 95 -10.87 0.64 -1.66
N LEU A 96 -9.70 0.14 -2.01
CA LEU A 96 -9.44 -1.28 -2.21
C LEU A 96 -8.48 -1.75 -1.11
N ALA A 97 -8.89 -2.78 -0.37
CA ALA A 97 -8.03 -3.43 0.61
C ALA A 97 -7.77 -4.89 0.24
N SER A 98 -6.59 -5.39 0.55
CA SER A 98 -6.30 -6.81 0.59
C SER A 98 -6.65 -7.38 1.95
N ALA A 99 -7.15 -8.62 1.98
CA ALA A 99 -7.54 -9.30 3.19
C ALA A 99 -6.82 -10.64 3.31
N ASP A 100 -6.40 -10.99 4.53
CA ASP A 100 -5.84 -12.30 4.85
C ASP A 100 -6.90 -13.17 5.54
N CYS A 101 -7.02 -14.41 5.11
CA CYS A 101 -7.99 -15.36 5.60
C CYS A 101 -7.33 -16.58 6.22
N THR A 102 -7.90 -17.08 7.29
CA THR A 102 -7.42 -18.23 8.05
C THR A 102 -7.41 -19.57 7.28
N ALA A 103 -7.95 -19.61 6.06
CA ALA A 103 -8.11 -20.84 5.26
C ALA A 103 -7.35 -20.82 3.92
N ASN A 104 -6.29 -19.99 3.78
CA ASN A 104 -5.58 -19.78 2.50
C ASN A 104 -6.47 -19.25 1.37
N VAL A 105 -7.63 -18.71 1.69
CA VAL A 105 -8.50 -18.02 0.74
C VAL A 105 -8.30 -16.53 1.00
N GLN A 106 -7.75 -15.82 0.01
CA GLN A 106 -7.58 -14.38 0.09
C GLN A 106 -8.76 -13.69 -0.58
N TRP A 107 -9.07 -12.51 -0.10
CA TRP A 107 -10.12 -11.67 -0.63
C TRP A 107 -9.59 -10.25 -0.83
N PHE A 108 -10.20 -9.54 -1.76
CA PHE A 108 -10.18 -8.09 -1.74
C PHE A 108 -11.45 -7.58 -1.07
N ALA A 109 -11.36 -6.39 -0.54
CA ALA A 109 -12.49 -5.66 -0.02
C ALA A 109 -12.56 -4.29 -0.70
N LEU A 110 -13.70 -3.97 -1.28
CA LEU A 110 -13.97 -2.65 -1.83
C LEU A 110 -14.88 -1.88 -0.87
N SER A 111 -14.57 -0.60 -0.68
CA SER A 111 -15.41 0.31 0.07
C SER A 111 -15.55 1.63 -0.66
N PRO A 112 -16.75 2.10 -0.99
CA PRO A 112 -16.93 3.40 -1.63
C PRO A 112 -16.68 4.58 -0.69
N ASP A 113 -16.79 4.37 0.61
CA ASP A 113 -16.80 5.41 1.65
C ASP A 113 -15.79 5.18 2.79
N GLY A 114 -15.02 4.07 2.74
CA GLY A 114 -14.11 3.65 3.80
C GLY A 114 -14.80 3.04 5.03
N ILE A 115 -16.14 2.98 5.05
CA ILE A 115 -16.95 2.56 6.20
C ILE A 115 -17.61 1.20 5.95
N VAL A 116 -18.26 1.06 4.80
CA VAL A 116 -18.93 -0.19 4.40
C VAL A 116 -18.07 -0.92 3.40
N TRP A 117 -17.74 -2.18 3.70
CA TRP A 117 -16.84 -2.99 2.91
C TRP A 117 -17.55 -4.16 2.25
N TYR A 118 -17.23 -4.41 0.99
CA TYR A 118 -17.83 -5.45 0.16
C TYR A 118 -16.73 -6.43 -0.28
N PRO A 119 -16.91 -7.76 0.00
CA PRO A 119 -15.93 -8.76 -0.41
C PRO A 119 -15.87 -8.89 -1.92
N GLN A 120 -14.65 -9.13 -2.43
CA GLN A 120 -14.36 -9.40 -3.83
C GLN A 120 -13.43 -10.61 -3.89
N ALA A 121 -13.76 -11.61 -4.70
CA ALA A 121 -12.86 -12.74 -4.90
C ALA A 121 -11.56 -12.30 -5.57
N VAL A 122 -10.44 -12.86 -5.14
CA VAL A 122 -9.14 -12.63 -5.76
C VAL A 122 -9.00 -13.44 -7.06
N PRO A 123 -8.24 -12.94 -8.04
CA PRO A 123 -8.06 -13.63 -9.31
C PRO A 123 -7.19 -14.90 -9.23
N ALA A 124 -6.42 -15.07 -8.16
CA ALA A 124 -5.53 -16.21 -7.95
C ALA A 124 -5.27 -16.46 -6.47
N SER A 125 -4.88 -17.69 -6.14
CA SER A 125 -4.35 -18.02 -4.81
C SER A 125 -2.93 -17.46 -4.66
N GLY A 126 -2.58 -16.96 -3.48
CA GLY A 126 -1.25 -16.43 -3.17
C GLY A 126 -1.22 -15.75 -1.81
N TYR A 127 -0.02 -15.31 -1.40
CA TYR A 127 0.18 -14.58 -0.15
C TYR A 127 0.44 -13.11 -0.46
N TRP A 128 -0.09 -12.18 0.34
CA TRP A 128 0.28 -10.76 0.38
C TRP A 128 0.03 -10.02 -0.95
N PHE A 129 -1.13 -9.41 -1.07
CA PHE A 129 -1.40 -8.47 -2.15
C PHE A 129 -1.15 -7.05 -1.66
N THR A 130 -0.28 -6.32 -2.34
CA THR A 130 -0.12 -4.88 -2.14
C THR A 130 -0.94 -4.17 -3.22
N PRO A 131 -2.04 -3.52 -2.86
CA PRO A 131 -2.86 -2.78 -3.81
C PRO A 131 -2.24 -1.42 -4.10
N LEU A 132 -2.29 -1.02 -5.37
CA LEU A 132 -1.83 0.28 -5.89
C LEU A 132 -2.91 0.87 -6.79
N TRP A 133 -2.91 2.20 -6.91
CA TRP A 133 -3.79 2.94 -7.81
C TRP A 133 -3.01 4.08 -8.47
N ASN A 134 -3.03 4.18 -9.81
CA ASN A 134 -2.28 5.20 -10.55
C ASN A 134 -3.15 6.37 -11.06
N GLY A 135 -4.41 6.43 -10.69
CA GLY A 135 -5.38 7.39 -11.21
C GLY A 135 -6.34 6.79 -12.24
N SER A 136 -6.03 5.61 -12.80
CA SER A 136 -6.80 4.96 -13.87
C SER A 136 -7.11 3.50 -13.62
N VAL A 137 -6.15 2.74 -13.08
CA VAL A 137 -6.29 1.31 -12.85
C VAL A 137 -5.72 0.91 -11.48
N TYR A 138 -6.29 -0.14 -10.91
CA TYR A 138 -5.70 -0.84 -9.78
C TYR A 138 -4.66 -1.86 -10.26
N VAL A 139 -3.59 -1.94 -9.54
CA VAL A 139 -2.59 -3.01 -9.66
C VAL A 139 -2.45 -3.69 -8.30
N VAL A 140 -2.37 -5.01 -8.29
CA VAL A 140 -2.06 -5.79 -7.10
C VAL A 140 -0.90 -6.73 -7.37
N LEU A 141 -0.02 -6.81 -6.39
CA LEU A 141 1.14 -7.70 -6.41
C LEU A 141 0.80 -8.96 -5.62
N ASN A 142 0.96 -10.12 -6.24
CA ASN A 142 0.88 -11.39 -5.54
C ASN A 142 2.28 -11.80 -5.09
N GLY A 143 2.51 -11.88 -3.79
CA GLY A 143 3.75 -12.40 -3.20
C GLY A 143 3.58 -13.84 -2.76
N GLY A 144 4.47 -14.73 -3.19
CA GLY A 144 4.44 -16.14 -2.82
C GLY A 144 4.72 -17.06 -4.02
N GLY A 145 5.96 -17.39 -4.26
CA GLY A 145 6.39 -18.13 -5.45
C GLY A 145 6.68 -17.21 -6.63
N ALA A 146 6.20 -17.53 -7.82
CA ALA A 146 6.29 -16.62 -8.97
C ALA A 146 5.37 -15.42 -8.74
N SER A 147 5.92 -14.20 -8.78
CA SER A 147 5.13 -12.98 -8.62
C SER A 147 4.23 -12.77 -9.83
N GLY A 148 2.93 -12.73 -9.58
CA GLY A 148 1.93 -12.28 -10.55
C GLY A 148 1.56 -10.82 -10.30
N ILE A 149 1.50 -10.02 -11.36
CA ILE A 149 0.99 -8.67 -11.32
C ILE A 149 -0.37 -8.66 -11.99
N TRP A 150 -1.40 -8.33 -11.24
CA TRP A 150 -2.76 -8.31 -11.70
C TRP A 150 -3.27 -6.88 -11.78
N THR A 151 -4.00 -6.57 -12.85
CA THR A 151 -4.53 -5.23 -13.13
C THR A 151 -6.03 -5.27 -13.30
N SER A 152 -6.72 -4.26 -12.79
CA SER A 152 -8.16 -4.08 -12.94
C SER A 152 -8.53 -2.61 -13.05
N PRO A 153 -9.39 -2.22 -13.98
CA PRO A 153 -9.89 -0.85 -14.06
C PRO A 153 -10.85 -0.49 -12.92
N THR A 154 -11.41 -1.48 -12.24
CA THR A 154 -12.49 -1.25 -11.27
C THR A 154 -12.25 -1.85 -9.89
N GLY A 155 -11.34 -2.81 -9.76
CA GLY A 155 -11.13 -3.59 -8.54
C GLY A 155 -12.21 -4.66 -8.27
N LEU A 156 -13.25 -4.75 -9.12
CA LEU A 156 -14.34 -5.71 -8.96
C LEU A 156 -13.92 -7.12 -9.38
N GLU A 157 -14.56 -8.11 -8.77
CA GLU A 157 -14.45 -9.51 -9.20
C GLU A 157 -14.73 -9.66 -10.69
N GLY A 158 -13.96 -10.52 -11.37
CA GLY A 158 -14.08 -10.76 -12.81
C GLY A 158 -13.46 -9.70 -13.72
N THR A 159 -12.94 -8.59 -13.17
CA THR A 159 -12.28 -7.53 -13.97
C THR A 159 -10.75 -7.57 -13.90
N TRP A 160 -10.19 -8.50 -13.15
CA TRP A 160 -8.75 -8.67 -12.98
C TRP A 160 -8.13 -9.43 -14.14
N THR A 161 -7.03 -8.90 -14.67
CA THR A 161 -6.23 -9.50 -15.74
C THR A 161 -4.80 -9.69 -15.24
N LEU A 162 -4.22 -10.87 -15.47
CA LEU A 162 -2.80 -11.11 -15.23
C LEU A 162 -1.99 -10.36 -16.29
N ALA A 163 -1.32 -9.28 -15.86
CA ALA A 163 -0.56 -8.41 -16.75
C ALA A 163 0.91 -8.83 -16.88
N TYR A 164 1.49 -9.42 -15.82
CA TYR A 164 2.90 -9.78 -15.82
C TYR A 164 3.18 -10.94 -14.85
N THR A 165 4.17 -11.77 -15.18
CA THR A 165 4.69 -12.82 -14.29
C THR A 165 6.20 -12.75 -14.21
N SER A 166 6.77 -12.94 -13.04
CA SER A 166 8.20 -12.91 -12.80
C SER A 166 8.63 -13.99 -11.81
N ALA A 167 9.84 -14.52 -12.02
CA ALA A 167 10.52 -15.31 -10.98
C ALA A 167 11.08 -14.42 -9.86
N THR A 168 11.36 -13.15 -10.14
CA THR A 168 11.74 -12.15 -9.14
C THR A 168 10.55 -11.76 -8.30
N GLN A 169 10.76 -11.63 -7.01
CA GLN A 169 9.74 -11.20 -6.07
C GLN A 169 9.76 -9.69 -5.91
N TYR A 170 8.62 -9.06 -6.19
CA TYR A 170 8.41 -7.61 -6.04
C TYR A 170 7.52 -7.37 -4.83
N TYR A 171 8.12 -6.93 -3.72
CA TYR A 171 7.37 -6.68 -2.47
C TYR A 171 7.20 -5.20 -2.16
N ARG A 172 7.96 -4.36 -2.83
CA ARG A 172 7.96 -2.92 -2.59
C ARG A 172 7.48 -2.23 -3.83
N ALA A 173 6.55 -1.33 -3.65
CA ALA A 173 5.91 -0.68 -4.77
C ALA A 173 5.43 0.71 -4.39
N THR A 174 5.43 1.60 -5.36
CA THR A 174 4.86 2.94 -5.25
C THR A 174 4.31 3.40 -6.58
N VAL A 175 3.65 4.55 -6.57
CA VAL A 175 3.18 5.23 -7.78
C VAL A 175 3.74 6.64 -7.80
N LEU A 176 4.48 6.96 -8.86
CA LEU A 176 5.06 8.28 -9.10
C LEU A 176 4.47 8.88 -10.37
N ASN A 177 3.74 9.99 -10.27
CA ASN A 177 3.14 10.70 -11.40
C ASN A 177 2.32 9.77 -12.34
N GLY A 178 1.55 8.85 -11.76
CA GLY A 178 0.74 7.87 -12.49
C GLY A 178 1.49 6.63 -12.99
N ARG A 179 2.82 6.56 -12.81
CA ARG A 179 3.65 5.41 -13.14
C ARG A 179 3.79 4.49 -11.95
N PHE A 180 3.49 3.23 -12.14
CA PHE A 180 3.83 2.18 -11.17
C PHE A 180 5.33 1.89 -11.18
N ILE A 181 5.92 1.77 -10.02
CA ILE A 181 7.31 1.41 -9.81
C ILE A 181 7.36 0.30 -8.78
N LEU A 182 7.92 -0.85 -9.15
CA LEU A 182 8.06 -2.01 -8.29
C LEU A 182 9.55 -2.30 -8.07
N GLY A 183 9.95 -2.49 -6.83
CA GLY A 183 11.33 -2.87 -6.45
C GLY A 183 11.44 -4.35 -6.18
N GLY A 184 12.37 -5.00 -6.87
CA GLY A 184 12.67 -6.42 -6.74
C GLY A 184 13.69 -6.74 -5.64
N ASN A 185 13.71 -8.00 -5.21
CA ASN A 185 14.73 -8.52 -4.30
C ASN A 185 16.07 -8.82 -4.98
N ASP A 186 16.14 -8.66 -6.30
CA ASP A 186 17.32 -8.86 -7.15
C ASP A 186 17.94 -7.56 -7.69
N SER A 187 17.66 -6.43 -7.04
CA SER A 187 18.10 -5.10 -7.44
C SER A 187 17.47 -4.59 -8.75
N SER A 188 16.46 -5.28 -9.28
CA SER A 188 15.71 -4.81 -10.45
C SER A 188 14.56 -3.89 -10.06
N THR A 189 14.10 -3.09 -11.04
CA THR A 189 12.80 -2.44 -10.97
C THR A 189 11.93 -2.84 -12.16
N LEU A 190 10.62 -2.85 -11.94
CA LEU A 190 9.62 -2.92 -13.00
C LEU A 190 8.85 -1.61 -13.01
N THR A 191 8.59 -1.07 -14.19
CA THR A 191 7.77 0.13 -14.36
C THR A 191 6.63 -0.10 -15.33
N SER A 192 5.51 0.59 -15.12
CA SER A 192 4.35 0.59 -16.02
C SER A 192 3.58 1.89 -15.89
N ASP A 193 3.18 2.50 -17.01
CA ASP A 193 2.32 3.67 -17.03
C ASP A 193 0.83 3.30 -17.09
N ASP A 194 0.50 2.13 -17.62
CA ASP A 194 -0.87 1.65 -17.85
C ASP A 194 -1.30 0.49 -16.94
N GLY A 195 -0.36 -0.11 -16.20
CA GLY A 195 -0.57 -1.28 -15.37
C GLY A 195 -0.64 -2.60 -16.14
N TYR A 196 -0.63 -2.57 -17.49
CA TYR A 196 -0.73 -3.76 -18.35
C TYR A 196 0.58 -4.08 -19.04
N THR A 197 1.32 -3.06 -19.49
CA THR A 197 2.61 -3.21 -20.15
C THR A 197 3.73 -2.89 -19.16
N TRP A 198 4.60 -3.85 -18.89
CA TRP A 198 5.66 -3.74 -17.88
C TRP A 198 7.03 -3.77 -18.51
N THR A 199 7.90 -2.88 -18.07
CA THR A 199 9.30 -2.80 -18.51
C THR A 199 10.23 -3.15 -17.35
N LEU A 200 11.08 -4.15 -17.58
CA LEU A 200 12.11 -4.58 -16.63
C LEU A 200 13.38 -3.72 -16.79
N HIS A 201 13.87 -3.20 -15.67
CA HIS A 201 15.14 -2.50 -15.55
C HIS A 201 16.06 -3.32 -14.63
N SER A 202 16.92 -4.15 -15.25
CA SER A 202 17.85 -5.00 -14.51
C SER A 202 18.93 -4.17 -13.84
N ALA A 203 19.26 -4.50 -12.58
CA ALA A 203 20.28 -3.82 -11.79
C ALA A 203 20.07 -2.28 -11.70
N ALA A 204 18.81 -1.84 -11.69
CA ALA A 204 18.47 -0.42 -11.56
C ALA A 204 18.73 0.12 -10.15
N LEU A 205 18.66 -0.74 -9.14
CA LEU A 205 18.89 -0.42 -7.74
C LEU A 205 20.26 -0.92 -7.30
N PRO A 206 20.92 -0.26 -6.32
CA PRO A 206 22.21 -0.73 -5.77
C PRO A 206 22.07 -2.00 -4.92
N GLY A 207 20.84 -2.34 -4.50
CA GLY A 207 20.54 -3.52 -3.69
C GLY A 207 19.07 -3.87 -3.70
N SER A 208 18.71 -4.90 -2.93
CA SER A 208 17.30 -5.29 -2.72
C SER A 208 16.48 -4.13 -2.15
N ALA A 209 15.27 -3.95 -2.66
CA ALA A 209 14.35 -2.94 -2.15
C ALA A 209 13.75 -3.37 -0.80
N GLU A 210 14.03 -2.60 0.26
CA GLU A 210 13.51 -2.85 1.61
C GLU A 210 12.25 -2.03 1.92
N ALA A 211 12.17 -0.82 1.38
CA ALA A 211 10.99 0.03 1.40
C ALA A 211 10.98 0.95 0.19
N MET A 212 9.81 1.31 -0.28
CA MET A 212 9.66 2.25 -1.41
C MET A 212 8.44 3.12 -1.19
N ASP A 213 8.58 4.40 -1.48
CA ASP A 213 7.48 5.36 -1.45
C ASP A 213 7.75 6.50 -2.45
N ALA A 214 6.75 7.30 -2.75
CA ALA A 214 6.87 8.46 -3.63
C ALA A 214 6.21 9.69 -3.01
N LEU A 215 6.86 10.82 -3.16
CA LEU A 215 6.36 12.11 -2.72
C LEU A 215 6.68 13.20 -3.74
N GLY A 216 5.63 13.89 -4.21
CA GLY A 216 5.80 14.91 -5.24
C GLY A 216 6.33 14.30 -6.54
N GLU A 217 7.51 14.73 -6.97
CA GLU A 217 8.13 14.32 -8.23
C GLU A 217 9.26 13.28 -8.06
N VAL A 218 9.38 12.70 -6.86
CA VAL A 218 10.46 11.74 -6.56
C VAL A 218 9.93 10.48 -5.90
N ALA A 219 10.51 9.34 -6.30
CA ALA A 219 10.42 8.08 -5.60
C ALA A 219 11.69 7.86 -4.78
N ILE A 220 11.54 7.28 -3.60
CA ILE A 220 12.63 6.92 -2.70
C ILE A 220 12.57 5.41 -2.48
N CYS A 221 13.70 4.75 -2.60
CA CYS A 221 13.87 3.34 -2.27
C CYS A 221 14.94 3.19 -1.18
N LEU A 222 14.58 2.53 -0.10
CA LEU A 222 15.51 2.19 0.98
C LEU A 222 16.16 0.83 0.68
N HIS A 223 17.45 0.76 0.95
CA HIS A 223 18.28 -0.44 0.88
C HIS A 223 18.95 -0.67 2.23
N TYR A 224 19.67 -1.76 2.37
CA TYR A 224 20.43 -2.00 3.59
C TYR A 224 21.60 -1.01 3.70
N GLY A 225 21.47 0.01 4.56
CA GLY A 225 22.49 1.03 4.85
C GLY A 225 22.54 2.23 3.89
N THR A 226 21.73 2.25 2.83
CA THR A 226 21.65 3.36 1.87
C THR A 226 20.20 3.62 1.44
N PHE A 227 19.98 4.71 0.73
CA PHE A 227 18.74 4.94 0.00
C PHE A 227 19.02 5.48 -1.39
N SER A 228 18.10 5.25 -2.29
CA SER A 228 18.15 5.77 -3.66
C SER A 228 16.95 6.64 -3.96
N VAL A 229 17.15 7.62 -4.82
CA VAL A 229 16.11 8.57 -5.26
C VAL A 229 16.01 8.53 -6.78
N SER A 230 14.80 8.57 -7.30
CA SER A 230 14.50 8.59 -8.74
C SER A 230 13.37 9.55 -9.04
N SER A 231 13.43 10.26 -10.18
CA SER A 231 12.33 11.07 -10.70
C SER A 231 11.54 10.36 -11.82
N ASP A 232 11.99 9.20 -12.26
CA ASP A 232 11.39 8.45 -13.38
C ASP A 232 11.11 6.96 -13.07
N GLY A 233 11.60 6.45 -11.92
CA GLY A 233 11.52 5.04 -11.53
C GLY A 233 12.50 4.12 -12.27
N VAL A 234 13.36 4.67 -13.12
CA VAL A 234 14.32 3.95 -13.98
C VAL A 234 15.75 4.26 -13.59
N THR A 235 16.07 5.53 -13.47
CA THR A 235 17.39 6.03 -13.09
C THR A 235 17.40 6.35 -11.60
N TRP A 236 18.27 5.69 -10.85
CA TRP A 236 18.35 5.83 -9.40
C TRP A 236 19.70 6.39 -8.97
N VAL A 237 19.68 7.39 -8.10
CA VAL A 237 20.86 7.99 -7.49
C VAL A 237 20.93 7.55 -6.03
N GLU A 238 22.04 6.90 -5.66
CA GLU A 238 22.26 6.38 -4.30
C GLU A 238 22.84 7.43 -3.38
N TYR A 239 22.41 7.40 -2.12
CA TYR A 239 22.89 8.24 -1.02
C TYR A 239 23.17 7.37 0.22
N PRO A 240 24.25 7.63 0.96
CA PRO A 240 24.50 6.96 2.23
C PRO A 240 23.50 7.41 3.30
N MET A 241 23.09 6.49 4.16
CA MET A 241 22.47 6.88 5.44
C MET A 241 23.59 7.29 6.39
N GLY A 242 23.56 8.54 6.85
CA GLY A 242 24.55 9.11 7.79
C GLY A 242 24.51 8.46 9.17
#